data_af001a7626ca54dc137f4a30a7c56b64
#
_entry.id   af001a7626ca54dc137f4a30a7c56b64
#
_cell.length_a   1.000
_cell.length_b   1.000
_cell.length_c   1.000
_cell.angle_alpha   90.00
_cell.angle_beta   90.00
_cell.angle_gamma   90.00
#
_symmetry.space_group_name_H-M   'P 1'
#
loop_
_entity.id
_entity.type
_entity.pdbx_description
1 polymer ?
#
loop_
_entity_poly.entity_id
_entity_poly.type
_entity_poly.pdbx_seq_one_letter_code
_entity_poly.pdbx_strand_id
1 'polypeptide(L)'
;MTELHRLPGENEEQFIWRLGRAKDSGELDMDWEEVANIINREFRTNEDEYRVSSAYRKPYQQAKRFYESGVFESLTGDKYLEQIRESTRELQREKIKVQTEKLELHRWEREDARDELMAEKFIAAMLQMPEIVFPEYHCNRVFGSRSGVLAFGDEHYGAEFQILGLRGEVINEYSPEIFEKRMQTLLDKTIDAVKRENLTDLYVFSMGDFTDGILRVGQLMKLRYGVIEGTVKYANYITYWLNELSKHVTVHYQMVFGNHSELRFFNQKKGSFSDENTGLFVRELIKARLDGNPNFYMTINPTGLIYATIEGYHVLGIHGEVRNMENALKDFSITYNTPIDILIGGHMHHYKGETVGVDKEVVNVPSVIGIDGYAISLNKTSRPGATFLVIEEGEGISIEYKIKL
;
A
#
# COMPACT_ATOMS: atom_id res chain seq x y z
N MET A 1 45.56 39.14 -35.57
CA MET A 1 44.60 39.31 -34.44
C MET A 1 43.34 38.52 -34.77
N THR A 2 42.97 37.61 -33.91
CA THR A 2 41.74 36.82 -34.13
C THR A 2 40.52 37.71 -33.93
N GLU A 3 39.64 37.76 -34.93
CA GLU A 3 38.39 38.54 -34.84
C GLU A 3 37.47 37.94 -33.79
N LEU A 4 37.01 38.77 -32.82
CA LEU A 4 36.13 38.34 -31.71
C LEU A 4 34.63 38.31 -32.10
N HIS A 5 34.31 38.73 -33.34
CA HIS A 5 32.97 38.68 -33.91
C HIS A 5 32.81 37.52 -34.89
N ARG A 6 31.58 37.10 -35.10
CA ARG A 6 31.21 36.05 -36.04
C ARG A 6 31.57 36.46 -37.48
N LEU A 7 32.25 35.57 -38.23
CA LEU A 7 32.50 35.77 -39.61
C LEU A 7 31.25 35.47 -40.49
N PRO A 8 31.13 36.11 -41.67
CA PRO A 8 30.01 35.82 -42.57
C PRO A 8 29.92 34.33 -42.91
N GLY A 9 28.79 33.70 -42.61
CA GLY A 9 28.55 32.26 -42.86
C GLY A 9 29.09 31.30 -41.79
N GLU A 10 29.74 31.79 -40.76
CA GLU A 10 30.28 30.97 -39.67
C GLU A 10 29.15 30.50 -38.75
N ASN A 11 29.04 29.21 -38.46
CA ASN A 11 28.10 28.68 -37.49
C ASN A 11 28.69 28.66 -36.07
N GLU A 12 27.87 28.31 -35.05
CA GLU A 12 28.28 28.34 -33.64
C GLU A 12 29.48 27.42 -33.39
N GLU A 13 29.50 26.21 -33.94
CA GLU A 13 30.57 25.22 -33.77
C GLU A 13 31.88 25.70 -34.40
N GLN A 14 31.82 26.32 -35.57
CA GLN A 14 32.98 26.88 -36.23
C GLN A 14 33.57 28.05 -35.44
N PHE A 15 32.69 28.90 -34.87
CA PHE A 15 33.10 30.02 -34.04
C PHE A 15 33.75 29.52 -32.72
N ILE A 16 33.16 28.53 -32.05
CA ILE A 16 33.72 27.89 -30.88
C ILE A 16 35.11 27.29 -31.18
N TRP A 17 35.24 26.61 -32.31
CA TRP A 17 36.50 26.03 -32.77
C TRP A 17 37.55 27.10 -33.01
N ARG A 18 37.25 28.15 -33.71
CA ARG A 18 38.17 29.27 -34.03
C ARG A 18 38.66 29.97 -32.74
N LEU A 19 37.76 30.37 -31.86
CA LEU A 19 38.12 31.01 -30.59
C LEU A 19 38.91 30.08 -29.67
N GLY A 20 38.51 28.82 -29.59
CA GLY A 20 39.24 27.82 -28.77
C GLY A 20 40.66 27.57 -29.28
N ARG A 21 40.84 27.51 -30.60
CA ARG A 21 42.18 27.38 -31.23
C ARG A 21 43.04 28.63 -30.97
N ALA A 22 42.49 29.83 -31.13
CA ALA A 22 43.19 31.06 -30.84
C ALA A 22 43.59 31.23 -29.39
N LYS A 23 42.74 30.75 -28.46
CA LYS A 23 43.06 30.66 -27.03
C LYS A 23 44.23 29.70 -26.80
N ASP A 24 44.15 28.49 -27.34
CA ASP A 24 45.18 27.44 -27.16
C ASP A 24 46.51 27.81 -27.79
N SER A 25 46.53 28.59 -28.86
CA SER A 25 47.77 29.11 -29.51
C SER A 25 48.35 30.33 -28.79
N GLY A 26 47.63 30.90 -27.81
CA GLY A 26 48.08 32.10 -27.10
C GLY A 26 47.81 33.40 -27.85
N GLU A 27 47.08 33.35 -28.98
CA GLU A 27 46.65 34.57 -29.71
C GLU A 27 45.59 35.35 -28.97
N LEU A 28 44.81 34.66 -28.12
CA LEU A 28 43.78 35.22 -27.23
C LEU A 28 44.12 34.94 -25.78
N ASP A 29 44.45 36.00 -25.06
CA ASP A 29 44.66 35.95 -23.62
C ASP A 29 43.32 36.13 -22.88
N MET A 30 42.49 35.11 -22.92
CA MET A 30 41.16 35.08 -22.31
C MET A 30 40.93 33.73 -21.62
N ASP A 31 40.12 33.76 -20.59
CA ASP A 31 39.65 32.52 -19.98
C ASP A 31 38.40 31.97 -20.69
N TRP A 32 37.91 30.76 -20.28
CA TRP A 32 36.75 30.14 -20.91
C TRP A 32 35.43 30.83 -20.56
N GLU A 33 35.38 31.64 -19.49
CA GLU A 33 34.20 32.44 -19.16
C GLU A 33 34.07 33.64 -20.07
N GLU A 34 35.19 34.30 -20.38
CA GLU A 34 35.25 35.42 -21.33
C GLU A 34 34.90 34.94 -22.74
N VAL A 35 35.43 33.80 -23.17
CA VAL A 35 35.10 33.17 -24.43
C VAL A 35 33.62 32.81 -24.53
N ALA A 36 33.05 32.26 -23.44
CA ALA A 36 31.63 31.93 -23.37
C ALA A 36 30.72 33.17 -23.47
N ASN A 37 31.12 34.25 -22.82
CA ASN A 37 30.40 35.52 -22.92
C ASN A 37 30.38 36.11 -24.36
N ILE A 38 31.49 35.96 -25.09
CA ILE A 38 31.56 36.36 -26.51
C ILE A 38 30.60 35.51 -27.35
N ILE A 39 30.65 34.17 -27.19
CA ILE A 39 29.81 33.25 -27.93
C ILE A 39 28.32 33.48 -27.63
N ASN A 40 27.97 33.68 -26.35
CA ASN A 40 26.61 33.99 -25.94
C ASN A 40 26.08 35.25 -26.61
N ARG A 41 26.88 36.33 -26.65
CA ARG A 41 26.47 37.59 -27.30
C ARG A 41 26.27 37.46 -28.81
N GLU A 42 27.01 36.60 -29.47
CA GLU A 42 26.91 36.41 -30.92
C GLU A 42 25.76 35.46 -31.36
N PHE A 43 25.36 34.52 -30.50
CA PHE A 43 24.42 33.44 -30.85
C PHE A 43 23.16 33.37 -29.97
N ARG A 44 23.02 34.24 -28.94
CA ARG A 44 21.84 34.26 -28.03
C ARG A 44 21.21 35.64 -28.04
N THR A 45 19.89 35.64 -28.05
CA THR A 45 19.14 36.91 -28.13
C THR A 45 18.85 37.48 -26.75
N ASN A 46 18.70 36.60 -25.73
CA ASN A 46 18.36 36.97 -24.36
C ASN A 46 19.39 36.43 -23.37
N GLU A 47 19.59 37.11 -22.25
CA GLU A 47 20.52 36.69 -21.20
C GLU A 47 20.11 35.36 -20.53
N ASP A 48 18.79 35.06 -20.49
CA ASP A 48 18.27 33.79 -19.96
C ASP A 48 18.68 32.55 -20.81
N GLU A 49 19.09 32.79 -22.07
CA GLU A 49 19.58 31.75 -22.96
C GLU A 49 21.11 31.53 -22.85
N TYR A 50 21.79 32.33 -22.05
CA TYR A 50 23.24 32.27 -21.90
C TYR A 50 23.68 30.94 -21.30
N ARG A 51 24.67 30.35 -21.94
CA ARG A 51 25.24 29.07 -21.50
C ARG A 51 26.55 29.30 -20.74
N VAL A 52 26.78 28.45 -19.74
CA VAL A 52 28.01 28.47 -18.95
C VAL A 52 29.21 28.04 -19.76
N SER A 53 30.39 28.47 -19.38
CA SER A 53 31.68 28.21 -20.07
C SER A 53 31.92 26.73 -20.39
N SER A 54 31.47 25.83 -19.53
CA SER A 54 31.62 24.38 -19.72
C SER A 54 30.82 23.83 -20.93
N ALA A 55 29.73 24.53 -21.33
CA ALA A 55 28.92 24.13 -22.47
C ALA A 55 29.66 24.33 -23.78
N TYR A 56 30.63 25.23 -23.86
CA TYR A 56 31.48 25.51 -25.00
C TYR A 56 32.83 24.82 -24.91
N ARG A 57 33.45 24.83 -23.74
CA ARG A 57 34.77 24.22 -23.49
C ARG A 57 34.77 22.72 -23.75
N LYS A 58 33.78 21.98 -23.27
CA LYS A 58 33.75 20.51 -23.39
C LYS A 58 33.65 20.06 -24.89
N PRO A 59 32.74 20.56 -25.70
CA PRO A 59 32.70 20.24 -27.14
C PRO A 59 34.00 20.59 -27.85
N TYR A 60 34.57 21.76 -27.57
CA TYR A 60 35.86 22.16 -28.12
C TYR A 60 36.99 21.18 -27.78
N GLN A 61 37.14 20.83 -26.49
CA GLN A 61 38.16 19.88 -26.04
C GLN A 61 38.01 18.50 -26.70
N GLN A 62 36.78 18.08 -26.90
CA GLN A 62 36.49 16.82 -27.57
C GLN A 62 36.85 16.88 -29.06
N ALA A 63 36.45 17.93 -29.77
CA ALA A 63 36.82 18.13 -31.14
C ALA A 63 38.34 18.26 -31.32
N LYS A 64 39.01 18.95 -30.42
CA LYS A 64 40.47 19.08 -30.40
C LYS A 64 41.17 17.71 -30.27
N ARG A 65 40.70 16.84 -29.37
CA ARG A 65 41.24 15.47 -29.24
C ARG A 65 41.16 14.67 -30.52
N PHE A 66 40.01 14.75 -31.24
CA PHE A 66 39.86 14.08 -32.52
C PHE A 66 40.78 14.70 -33.61
N TYR A 67 40.93 16.02 -33.64
CA TYR A 67 41.81 16.71 -34.56
C TYR A 67 43.29 16.34 -34.32
N GLU A 68 43.74 16.37 -33.07
CA GLU A 68 45.11 16.07 -32.71
C GLU A 68 45.48 14.57 -32.81
N SER A 69 44.49 13.68 -32.70
CA SER A 69 44.68 12.24 -32.91
C SER A 69 44.84 11.84 -34.35
N GLY A 70 44.78 12.78 -35.32
CA GLY A 70 44.90 12.51 -36.75
C GLY A 70 43.73 11.70 -37.35
N VAL A 71 42.67 11.52 -36.62
CA VAL A 71 41.47 10.79 -37.09
C VAL A 71 40.98 11.38 -38.41
N PHE A 72 41.24 12.66 -38.60
CA PHE A 72 40.80 13.38 -39.80
C PHE A 72 41.76 13.25 -40.99
N GLU A 73 42.97 12.82 -40.83
CA GLU A 73 43.98 12.74 -41.89
C GLU A 73 43.98 11.39 -42.64
N SER A 74 43.34 10.37 -42.09
CA SER A 74 43.38 9.00 -42.63
C SER A 74 42.20 8.60 -43.52
N LEU A 75 41.24 9.46 -43.77
CA LEU A 75 39.95 9.10 -44.40
C LEU A 75 39.62 9.94 -45.63
N THR A 76 39.23 9.27 -46.72
CA THR A 76 38.53 9.91 -47.85
C THR A 76 37.12 10.34 -47.38
N GLY A 77 36.65 11.48 -47.83
CA GLY A 77 35.50 12.23 -47.28
C GLY A 77 34.25 11.45 -46.87
N ASP A 78 33.87 10.36 -47.53
CA ASP A 78 32.68 9.58 -47.21
C ASP A 78 32.85 8.65 -46.00
N LYS A 79 34.00 8.03 -45.85
CA LYS A 79 34.31 7.20 -44.64
C LYS A 79 34.43 8.03 -43.38
N TYR A 80 34.80 9.24 -43.51
CA TYR A 80 34.95 10.23 -42.47
C TYR A 80 33.61 10.61 -41.82
N LEU A 81 32.62 10.92 -42.65
CA LEU A 81 31.28 11.25 -42.22
C LEU A 81 30.60 10.07 -41.57
N GLU A 82 30.87 8.86 -41.99
CA GLU A 82 30.31 7.64 -41.42
C GLU A 82 30.86 7.34 -40.02
N GLN A 83 32.17 7.48 -39.80
CA GLN A 83 32.79 7.32 -38.49
C GLN A 83 32.37 8.41 -37.49
N ILE A 84 32.24 9.66 -37.93
CA ILE A 84 31.70 10.73 -37.06
C ILE A 84 30.27 10.44 -36.66
N ARG A 85 29.44 9.94 -37.56
CA ARG A 85 28.06 9.55 -37.28
C ARG A 85 27.99 8.38 -36.31
N GLU A 86 28.85 7.39 -36.44
CA GLU A 86 28.91 6.22 -35.58
C GLU A 86 29.38 6.61 -34.18
N SER A 87 30.46 7.35 -34.02
CA SER A 87 30.95 7.88 -32.77
C SER A 87 29.94 8.79 -32.06
N THR A 88 29.21 9.60 -32.84
CA THR A 88 28.14 10.45 -32.31
C THR A 88 26.97 9.62 -31.77
N ARG A 89 26.59 8.54 -32.46
CA ARG A 89 25.55 7.61 -32.01
C ARG A 89 25.98 6.86 -30.75
N GLU A 90 27.22 6.42 -30.66
CA GLU A 90 27.74 5.76 -29.46
C GLU A 90 27.77 6.69 -28.26
N LEU A 91 28.24 7.91 -28.43
CA LEU A 91 28.22 8.94 -27.38
C LEU A 91 26.78 9.28 -26.91
N GLN A 92 25.84 9.34 -27.85
CA GLN A 92 24.43 9.53 -27.48
C GLN A 92 23.87 8.35 -26.69
N ARG A 93 24.21 7.11 -27.07
CA ARG A 93 23.82 5.91 -26.34
C ARG A 93 24.41 5.88 -24.93
N GLU A 94 25.69 6.16 -24.78
CA GLU A 94 26.36 6.22 -23.47
C GLU A 94 25.78 7.36 -22.59
N LYS A 95 25.48 8.52 -23.17
CA LYS A 95 24.82 9.61 -22.47
C LYS A 95 23.42 9.21 -21.95
N ILE A 96 22.65 8.51 -22.78
CA ILE A 96 21.32 8.02 -22.41
C ILE A 96 21.46 6.98 -21.30
N LYS A 97 22.40 6.04 -21.39
CA LYS A 97 22.65 5.06 -20.31
C LYS A 97 22.96 5.74 -18.99
N VAL A 98 23.94 6.63 -18.95
CA VAL A 98 24.32 7.36 -17.73
C VAL A 98 23.15 8.18 -17.17
N GLN A 99 22.33 8.78 -18.03
CA GLN A 99 21.14 9.48 -17.57
C GLN A 99 20.09 8.53 -16.99
N THR A 100 19.90 7.37 -17.59
CA THR A 100 18.96 6.35 -17.10
C THR A 100 19.42 5.80 -15.76
N GLU A 101 20.68 5.41 -15.63
CA GLU A 101 21.28 4.94 -14.38
C GLU A 101 21.17 5.98 -13.26
N LYS A 102 21.41 7.25 -13.57
CA LYS A 102 21.26 8.35 -12.62
C LYS A 102 19.80 8.56 -12.19
N LEU A 103 18.85 8.41 -13.11
CA LEU A 103 17.42 8.50 -12.79
C LEU A 103 16.97 7.32 -11.92
N GLU A 104 17.46 6.11 -12.19
CA GLU A 104 17.19 4.93 -11.38
C GLU A 104 17.78 5.06 -9.97
N LEU A 105 19.04 5.51 -9.85
CA LEU A 105 19.67 5.75 -8.56
C LEU A 105 18.88 6.79 -7.74
N HIS A 106 18.51 7.92 -8.34
CA HIS A 106 17.68 8.92 -7.64
C HIS A 106 16.29 8.42 -7.30
N ARG A 107 15.77 7.46 -8.04
CA ARG A 107 14.51 6.82 -7.71
C ARG A 107 14.66 5.96 -6.45
N TRP A 108 15.69 5.13 -6.38
CA TRP A 108 16.00 4.31 -5.20
C TRP A 108 16.28 5.16 -3.96
N GLU A 109 17.11 6.20 -4.07
CA GLU A 109 17.36 7.13 -2.97
C GLU A 109 16.07 7.80 -2.43
N ARG A 110 15.11 8.08 -3.32
CA ARG A 110 13.80 8.62 -2.91
C ARG A 110 12.89 7.56 -2.28
N GLU A 111 12.98 6.33 -2.72
CA GLU A 111 12.24 5.20 -2.14
C GLU A 111 12.76 4.94 -0.72
N ASP A 112 14.06 4.79 -0.53
CA ASP A 112 14.70 4.62 0.79
C ASP A 112 14.36 5.76 1.76
N ALA A 113 14.50 7.01 1.32
CA ALA A 113 14.16 8.18 2.15
C ALA A 113 12.67 8.24 2.51
N ARG A 114 11.78 7.70 1.66
CA ARG A 114 10.35 7.62 1.96
C ARG A 114 10.08 6.55 3.01
N ASP A 115 10.74 5.41 2.91
CA ASP A 115 10.57 4.30 3.85
C ASP A 115 11.10 4.66 5.24
N GLU A 116 12.27 5.34 5.31
CA GLU A 116 12.77 5.92 6.56
C GLU A 116 11.78 6.91 7.17
N LEU A 117 11.27 7.86 6.38
CA LEU A 117 10.28 8.84 6.85
C LEU A 117 8.97 8.17 7.31
N MET A 118 8.59 7.08 6.65
CA MET A 118 7.41 6.30 7.02
C MET A 118 7.64 5.61 8.37
N ALA A 119 8.79 4.96 8.54
CA ALA A 119 9.18 4.32 9.80
C ALA A 119 9.25 5.33 10.96
N GLU A 120 9.87 6.49 10.74
CA GLU A 120 9.90 7.57 11.74
C GLU A 120 8.51 8.02 12.18
N LYS A 121 7.57 8.19 11.25
CA LYS A 121 6.19 8.57 11.56
C LYS A 121 5.47 7.48 12.36
N PHE A 122 5.67 6.20 12.04
CA PHE A 122 5.10 5.10 12.81
C PHE A 122 5.68 5.07 14.23
N ILE A 123 6.99 5.19 14.38
CA ILE A 123 7.65 5.21 15.69
C ILE A 123 7.15 6.40 16.53
N ALA A 124 7.10 7.61 15.94
CA ALA A 124 6.61 8.80 16.64
C ALA A 124 5.16 8.65 17.09
N ALA A 125 4.32 8.03 16.29
CA ALA A 125 2.93 7.77 16.64
C ALA A 125 2.80 6.69 17.73
N MET A 126 3.60 5.63 17.69
CA MET A 126 3.63 4.59 18.71
C MET A 126 4.05 5.14 20.08
N LEU A 127 5.04 6.03 20.12
CA LEU A 127 5.51 6.66 21.38
C LEU A 127 4.47 7.54 22.07
N GLN A 128 3.45 7.98 21.31
CA GLN A 128 2.35 8.81 21.85
C GLN A 128 1.14 7.98 22.30
N MET A 129 1.16 6.65 22.12
CA MET A 129 0.04 5.80 22.49
C MET A 129 -0.02 5.65 24.02
N PRO A 130 -1.21 5.83 24.64
CA PRO A 130 -1.37 5.62 26.07
C PRO A 130 -1.20 4.14 26.45
N GLU A 131 -0.88 3.90 27.72
CA GLU A 131 -0.77 2.54 28.26
C GLU A 131 -2.12 1.80 28.24
N ILE A 132 -2.07 0.49 28.09
CA ILE A 132 -3.23 -0.40 28.16
C ILE A 132 -3.26 -1.06 29.53
N VAL A 133 -4.40 -0.98 30.20
CA VAL A 133 -4.64 -1.67 31.47
C VAL A 133 -5.30 -3.01 31.18
N PHE A 134 -4.62 -4.09 31.53
CA PHE A 134 -5.12 -5.46 31.36
C PHE A 134 -6.11 -5.85 32.47
N PRO A 135 -6.98 -6.85 32.19
CA PRO A 135 -7.80 -7.44 33.26
C PRO A 135 -6.93 -8.13 34.32
N GLU A 136 -7.29 -7.97 35.58
CA GLU A 136 -6.55 -8.54 36.71
C GLU A 136 -6.87 -10.03 36.96
N TYR A 137 -7.88 -10.58 36.31
CA TYR A 137 -8.35 -11.95 36.52
C TYR A 137 -8.41 -12.71 35.19
N HIS A 138 -8.24 -14.03 35.27
CA HIS A 138 -8.51 -14.92 34.14
C HIS A 138 -9.99 -15.24 34.09
N CYS A 139 -10.55 -15.20 32.87
CA CYS A 139 -11.85 -15.83 32.65
C CYS A 139 -11.69 -17.34 32.88
N ASN A 140 -12.40 -17.87 33.85
CA ASN A 140 -12.32 -19.29 34.13
C ASN A 140 -12.87 -20.08 32.94
N ARG A 141 -12.03 -20.91 32.34
CA ARG A 141 -12.48 -21.88 31.34
C ARG A 141 -13.39 -22.89 32.02
N VAL A 142 -14.67 -22.81 31.78
CA VAL A 142 -15.56 -23.94 31.96
C VAL A 142 -15.39 -24.77 30.68
N PHE A 143 -14.91 -26.01 30.82
CA PHE A 143 -14.92 -26.95 29.70
C PHE A 143 -16.37 -27.13 29.27
N GLY A 144 -16.83 -26.37 28.35
CA GLY A 144 -18.14 -26.43 27.75
C GLY A 144 -18.00 -26.86 26.30
N SER A 145 -18.99 -27.53 25.81
CA SER A 145 -19.08 -28.03 24.43
C SER A 145 -19.40 -26.93 23.41
N ARG A 146 -19.18 -25.62 23.74
CA ARG A 146 -19.56 -24.51 22.89
C ARG A 146 -18.63 -23.28 23.01
N SER A 147 -18.32 -22.71 21.88
CA SER A 147 -17.51 -21.50 21.73
C SER A 147 -18.16 -20.49 20.81
N GLY A 148 -17.87 -19.19 21.02
CA GLY A 148 -18.32 -18.13 20.12
C GLY A 148 -17.33 -17.86 19.00
N VAL A 149 -17.84 -17.44 17.84
CA VAL A 149 -17.04 -16.86 16.75
C VAL A 149 -17.65 -15.54 16.35
N LEU A 150 -16.91 -14.45 16.51
CA LEU A 150 -17.26 -13.14 16.00
C LEU A 150 -16.45 -12.87 14.73
N ALA A 151 -17.11 -12.68 13.62
CA ALA A 151 -16.48 -12.30 12.35
C ALA A 151 -16.98 -10.92 11.89
N PHE A 152 -16.05 -10.01 11.62
CA PHE A 152 -16.29 -8.68 11.09
C PHE A 152 -15.15 -8.26 10.16
N GLY A 153 -15.39 -7.32 9.26
CA GLY A 153 -14.39 -6.83 8.32
C GLY A 153 -14.92 -5.69 7.46
N ASP A 154 -14.15 -5.33 6.44
CA ASP A 154 -14.49 -4.27 5.51
C ASP A 154 -14.85 -2.97 6.26
N GLU A 155 -14.00 -2.59 7.23
CA GLU A 155 -14.15 -1.41 8.07
C GLU A 155 -13.74 -0.14 7.33
N HIS A 156 -12.74 -0.22 6.43
CA HIS A 156 -12.23 0.91 5.65
C HIS A 156 -12.05 2.17 6.49
N TYR A 157 -11.42 2.05 7.66
CA TYR A 157 -11.21 3.16 8.58
C TYR A 157 -10.47 4.31 7.90
N GLY A 158 -11.01 5.51 8.07
CA GLY A 158 -10.50 6.73 7.45
C GLY A 158 -11.31 7.16 6.22
N ALA A 159 -12.12 6.29 5.63
CA ALA A 159 -13.04 6.69 4.56
C ALA A 159 -14.13 7.63 5.09
N GLU A 160 -14.51 8.65 4.28
CA GLU A 160 -15.57 9.59 4.58
C GLU A 160 -16.47 9.77 3.35
N PHE A 161 -17.76 9.44 3.49
CA PHE A 161 -18.73 9.55 2.41
C PHE A 161 -20.16 9.52 2.91
N GLN A 162 -21.07 9.93 2.03
CA GLN A 162 -22.52 9.82 2.21
C GLN A 162 -23.15 9.21 0.97
N ILE A 163 -24.06 8.26 1.15
CA ILE A 163 -24.86 7.64 0.08
C ILE A 163 -26.30 8.13 0.20
N LEU A 164 -26.79 8.73 -0.88
CA LEU A 164 -28.15 9.23 -0.97
C LEU A 164 -29.07 8.23 -1.66
N GLY A 165 -30.30 8.15 -1.20
CA GLY A 165 -31.38 7.40 -1.82
C GLY A 165 -32.07 8.17 -2.95
N LEU A 166 -33.04 7.52 -3.59
CA LEU A 166 -33.78 8.07 -4.75
C LEU A 166 -34.60 9.32 -4.42
N ARG A 167 -34.88 9.57 -3.14
CA ARG A 167 -35.67 10.73 -2.68
C ARG A 167 -34.79 11.77 -1.97
N GLY A 168 -33.43 11.60 -2.05
CA GLY A 168 -32.48 12.46 -1.38
C GLY A 168 -32.25 12.15 0.11
N GLU A 169 -32.88 11.10 0.64
CA GLU A 169 -32.62 10.62 2.00
C GLU A 169 -31.22 10.02 2.11
N VAL A 170 -30.59 10.11 3.29
CA VAL A 170 -29.32 9.47 3.56
C VAL A 170 -29.54 7.99 3.84
N ILE A 171 -29.05 7.10 2.96
CA ILE A 171 -29.14 5.65 3.12
C ILE A 171 -28.01 5.15 3.99
N ASN A 172 -26.79 5.66 3.80
CA ASN A 172 -25.63 5.36 4.58
C ASN A 172 -24.72 6.60 4.68
N GLU A 173 -24.14 6.77 5.84
CA GLU A 173 -23.11 7.76 6.11
C GLU A 173 -21.96 7.06 6.81
N TYR A 174 -20.72 7.46 6.47
CA TYR A 174 -19.53 6.86 7.05
C TYR A 174 -18.45 7.91 7.28
N SER A 175 -17.82 7.80 8.44
CA SER A 175 -16.68 8.60 8.88
C SER A 175 -15.96 7.84 10.00
N PRO A 176 -14.75 8.26 10.43
CA PRO A 176 -14.08 7.68 11.59
C PRO A 176 -14.94 7.67 12.86
N GLU A 177 -15.71 8.72 13.12
CA GLU A 177 -16.59 8.81 14.28
C GLU A 177 -17.76 7.81 14.20
N ILE A 178 -18.31 7.61 12.99
CA ILE A 178 -19.36 6.61 12.74
C ILE A 178 -18.79 5.21 12.89
N PHE A 179 -17.57 4.96 12.42
CA PHE A 179 -16.86 3.71 12.65
C PHE A 179 -16.76 3.41 14.16
N GLU A 180 -16.25 4.34 14.95
CA GLU A 180 -16.10 4.16 16.41
C GLU A 180 -17.45 3.87 17.08
N LYS A 181 -18.51 4.56 16.69
CA LYS A 181 -19.87 4.32 17.18
C LYS A 181 -20.38 2.92 16.81
N ARG A 182 -20.13 2.48 15.56
CA ARG A 182 -20.50 1.13 15.10
C ARG A 182 -19.73 0.05 15.86
N MET A 183 -18.42 0.23 16.03
CA MET A 183 -17.59 -0.71 16.77
C MET A 183 -17.95 -0.76 18.26
N GLN A 184 -18.33 0.37 18.87
CA GLN A 184 -18.86 0.35 20.24
C GLN A 184 -20.17 -0.46 20.31
N THR A 185 -21.08 -0.26 19.35
CA THR A 185 -22.32 -1.05 19.25
C THR A 185 -22.02 -2.54 19.06
N LEU A 186 -20.99 -2.86 18.24
CA LEU A 186 -20.52 -4.24 18.05
C LEU A 186 -20.02 -4.84 19.36
N LEU A 187 -19.19 -4.09 20.11
CA LEU A 187 -18.67 -4.52 21.41
C LEU A 187 -19.81 -4.86 22.38
N ASP A 188 -20.75 -3.92 22.57
CA ASP A 188 -21.86 -4.08 23.50
C ASP A 188 -22.71 -5.31 23.15
N LYS A 189 -23.08 -5.46 21.88
CA LYS A 189 -23.88 -6.62 21.43
C LYS A 189 -23.12 -7.94 21.50
N THR A 190 -21.79 -7.91 21.31
CA THR A 190 -20.94 -9.09 21.45
C THR A 190 -20.87 -9.52 22.92
N ILE A 191 -20.67 -8.57 23.83
CA ILE A 191 -20.68 -8.85 25.27
C ILE A 191 -22.03 -9.42 25.73
N ASP A 192 -23.14 -8.85 25.20
CA ASP A 192 -24.48 -9.35 25.50
C ASP A 192 -24.70 -10.78 24.98
N ALA A 193 -24.20 -11.09 23.77
CA ALA A 193 -24.26 -12.45 23.22
C ALA A 193 -23.41 -13.43 24.02
N VAL A 194 -22.18 -13.07 24.36
CA VAL A 194 -21.29 -13.86 25.20
C VAL A 194 -21.96 -14.19 26.55
N LYS A 195 -22.57 -13.21 27.22
CA LYS A 195 -23.26 -13.42 28.51
C LYS A 195 -24.51 -14.26 28.32
N ARG A 196 -25.32 -14.03 27.30
CA ARG A 196 -26.53 -14.78 27.02
C ARG A 196 -26.28 -16.24 26.77
N GLU A 197 -25.23 -16.55 26.00
CA GLU A 197 -24.84 -17.90 25.65
C GLU A 197 -23.89 -18.55 26.70
N ASN A 198 -23.52 -17.80 27.74
CA ASN A 198 -22.61 -18.22 28.81
C ASN A 198 -21.28 -18.76 28.25
N LEU A 199 -20.69 -18.02 27.29
CA LEU A 199 -19.45 -18.40 26.63
C LEU A 199 -18.23 -17.95 27.41
N THR A 200 -17.22 -18.82 27.49
CA THR A 200 -15.92 -18.54 28.13
C THR A 200 -14.83 -18.22 27.11
N ASP A 201 -15.01 -18.68 25.87
CA ASP A 201 -14.07 -18.54 24.76
C ASP A 201 -14.76 -17.94 23.55
N LEU A 202 -14.13 -16.91 22.98
CA LEU A 202 -14.60 -16.20 21.79
C LEU A 202 -13.47 -16.09 20.78
N TYR A 203 -13.66 -16.71 19.63
CA TYR A 203 -12.80 -16.54 18.47
C TYR A 203 -13.20 -15.27 17.72
N VAL A 204 -12.29 -14.32 17.61
CA VAL A 204 -12.53 -13.04 16.93
C VAL A 204 -11.73 -13.02 15.63
N PHE A 205 -12.45 -12.97 14.52
CA PHE A 205 -11.89 -13.01 13.16
C PHE A 205 -12.08 -11.66 12.46
N SER A 206 -10.98 -10.94 12.24
CA SER A 206 -10.96 -9.75 11.42
C SER A 206 -10.75 -10.17 9.96
N MET A 207 -11.77 -9.93 9.12
CA MET A 207 -11.87 -10.46 7.77
C MET A 207 -11.17 -9.59 6.71
N GLY A 208 -10.36 -8.62 7.12
CA GLY A 208 -9.58 -7.77 6.22
C GLY A 208 -10.27 -6.47 5.82
N ASP A 209 -9.58 -5.67 5.01
CA ASP A 209 -10.01 -4.34 4.55
C ASP A 209 -10.36 -3.39 5.70
N PHE A 210 -9.54 -3.41 6.76
CA PHE A 210 -9.70 -2.59 7.95
C PHE A 210 -9.38 -1.11 7.72
N THR A 211 -8.50 -0.76 6.77
CA THR A 211 -8.18 0.61 6.33
C THR A 211 -8.12 0.68 4.82
N ASP A 212 -8.32 1.87 4.26
CA ASP A 212 -8.03 2.14 2.85
C ASP A 212 -6.56 2.52 2.68
N GLY A 213 -5.83 1.71 1.91
CA GLY A 213 -4.46 1.98 1.48
C GLY A 213 -4.39 2.82 0.21
N ILE A 214 -3.26 2.77 -0.47
CA ILE A 214 -3.02 3.50 -1.72
C ILE A 214 -3.39 2.62 -2.92
N LEU A 215 -4.68 2.46 -3.21
CA LEU A 215 -5.13 1.68 -4.37
C LEU A 215 -5.38 2.54 -5.61
N ARG A 216 -6.08 3.66 -5.44
CA ARG A 216 -6.50 4.56 -6.53
C ARG A 216 -6.55 6.00 -6.03
N VAL A 217 -6.20 6.96 -6.90
CA VAL A 217 -6.28 8.39 -6.58
C VAL A 217 -7.65 8.81 -6.05
N GLY A 218 -8.74 8.29 -6.65
CA GLY A 218 -10.10 8.60 -6.24
C GLY A 218 -10.48 8.11 -4.84
N GLN A 219 -9.79 7.11 -4.29
CA GLN A 219 -9.97 6.66 -2.90
C GLN A 219 -9.20 7.56 -1.94
N LEU A 220 -7.95 7.90 -2.27
CA LEU A 220 -7.15 8.84 -1.46
C LEU A 220 -7.86 10.18 -1.22
N MET A 221 -8.65 10.65 -2.21
CA MET A 221 -9.42 11.89 -2.08
C MET A 221 -10.63 11.79 -1.14
N LYS A 222 -11.03 10.59 -0.74
CA LYS A 222 -12.12 10.34 0.21
C LYS A 222 -11.62 10.02 1.62
N LEU A 223 -10.31 9.97 1.82
CA LEU A 223 -9.73 9.71 3.12
C LEU A 223 -9.63 11.00 3.94
N ARG A 224 -10.15 10.95 5.16
CA ARG A 224 -10.01 12.03 6.14
C ARG A 224 -8.58 12.10 6.71
N TYR A 225 -7.90 10.97 6.81
CA TYR A 225 -6.53 10.85 7.29
C TYR A 225 -5.60 10.34 6.20
N GLY A 226 -4.33 10.74 6.23
CA GLY A 226 -3.32 10.05 5.42
C GLY A 226 -3.25 8.56 5.79
N VAL A 227 -2.84 7.71 4.84
CA VAL A 227 -2.85 6.25 5.03
C VAL A 227 -2.11 5.82 6.31
N ILE A 228 -0.94 6.41 6.60
CA ILE A 228 -0.16 6.09 7.80
C ILE A 228 -0.91 6.51 9.07
N GLU A 229 -1.43 7.74 9.11
CA GLU A 229 -2.16 8.24 10.26
C GLU A 229 -3.43 7.41 10.51
N GLY A 230 -4.17 7.10 9.47
CA GLY A 230 -5.36 6.24 9.53
C GLY A 230 -5.02 4.85 10.05
N THR A 231 -3.94 4.23 9.56
CA THR A 231 -3.49 2.91 10.01
C THR A 231 -3.12 2.90 11.50
N VAL A 232 -2.38 3.91 11.95
CA VAL A 232 -1.99 4.03 13.37
C VAL A 232 -3.20 4.23 14.27
N LYS A 233 -4.14 5.11 13.88
CA LYS A 233 -5.37 5.35 14.64
C LYS A 233 -6.24 4.10 14.70
N TYR A 234 -6.41 3.41 13.58
CA TYR A 234 -7.14 2.13 13.55
C TYR A 234 -6.49 1.09 14.45
N ALA A 235 -5.18 0.87 14.31
CA ALA A 235 -4.44 -0.12 15.09
C ALA A 235 -4.53 0.15 16.59
N ASN A 236 -4.46 1.42 16.99
CA ASN A 236 -4.65 1.80 18.38
C ASN A 236 -6.09 1.54 18.84
N TYR A 237 -7.10 1.94 18.07
CA TYR A 237 -8.50 1.75 18.40
C TYR A 237 -8.85 0.27 18.56
N ILE A 238 -8.50 -0.57 17.56
CA ILE A 238 -8.84 -2.00 17.62
C ILE A 238 -8.12 -2.72 18.75
N THR A 239 -6.91 -2.28 19.12
CA THR A 239 -6.19 -2.83 20.27
C THR A 239 -6.94 -2.56 21.59
N TYR A 240 -7.42 -1.35 21.80
CA TYR A 240 -8.27 -1.03 22.95
C TYR A 240 -9.58 -1.79 22.93
N TRP A 241 -10.23 -1.89 21.77
CA TRP A 241 -11.48 -2.62 21.59
C TRP A 241 -11.34 -4.10 21.96
N LEU A 242 -10.25 -4.74 21.50
CA LEU A 242 -9.93 -6.14 21.85
C LEU A 242 -9.62 -6.29 23.34
N ASN A 243 -8.91 -5.34 23.94
CA ASN A 243 -8.65 -5.34 25.38
C ASN A 243 -9.94 -5.19 26.20
N GLU A 244 -10.87 -4.32 25.81
CA GLU A 244 -12.16 -4.19 26.48
C GLU A 244 -12.98 -5.49 26.40
N LEU A 245 -13.00 -6.12 25.21
CA LEU A 245 -13.68 -7.41 25.02
C LEU A 245 -13.07 -8.52 25.93
N SER A 246 -11.75 -8.53 26.06
CA SER A 246 -11.03 -9.51 26.89
C SER A 246 -11.31 -9.42 28.38
N LYS A 247 -11.94 -8.34 28.87
CA LYS A 247 -12.44 -8.21 30.23
C LYS A 247 -13.66 -9.07 30.51
N HIS A 248 -14.32 -9.59 29.46
CA HIS A 248 -15.59 -10.32 29.58
C HIS A 248 -15.50 -11.77 29.11
N VAL A 249 -14.52 -12.11 28.30
CA VAL A 249 -14.36 -13.42 27.65
C VAL A 249 -12.90 -13.66 27.28
N THR A 250 -12.46 -14.91 27.23
CA THR A 250 -11.15 -15.23 26.63
C THR A 250 -11.22 -15.02 25.12
N VAL A 251 -10.41 -14.11 24.58
CA VAL A 251 -10.38 -13.75 23.18
C VAL A 251 -9.28 -14.50 22.43
N HIS A 252 -9.65 -15.25 21.39
CA HIS A 252 -8.74 -15.89 20.43
C HIS A 252 -8.79 -15.11 19.12
N TYR A 253 -7.83 -14.22 18.91
CA TYR A 253 -7.83 -13.29 17.78
C TYR A 253 -7.00 -13.81 16.61
N GLN A 254 -7.58 -13.73 15.41
CA GLN A 254 -6.89 -13.92 14.14
C GLN A 254 -7.37 -12.88 13.13
N MET A 255 -6.52 -12.55 12.16
CA MET A 255 -6.86 -11.61 11.11
C MET A 255 -6.30 -12.05 9.75
N VAL A 256 -7.02 -11.75 8.70
CA VAL A 256 -6.53 -11.75 7.32
C VAL A 256 -6.29 -10.31 6.85
N PHE A 257 -5.41 -10.14 5.89
CA PHE A 257 -5.24 -8.86 5.22
C PHE A 257 -6.20 -8.79 4.03
N GLY A 258 -6.81 -7.64 3.83
CA GLY A 258 -7.62 -7.40 2.66
C GLY A 258 -6.81 -6.82 1.50
N ASN A 259 -7.46 -6.61 0.38
CA ASN A 259 -6.82 -6.01 -0.77
C ASN A 259 -6.64 -4.48 -0.63
N HIS A 260 -7.35 -3.83 0.28
CA HIS A 260 -7.24 -2.39 0.54
C HIS A 260 -6.06 -2.01 1.45
N SER A 261 -5.53 -2.93 2.22
CA SER A 261 -4.36 -2.68 3.07
C SER A 261 -3.01 -2.74 2.32
N GLU A 262 -2.98 -3.25 1.07
CA GLU A 262 -1.79 -3.28 0.22
C GLU A 262 -1.41 -1.87 -0.25
N LEU A 263 -0.13 -1.50 -0.10
CA LEU A 263 0.41 -0.24 -0.61
C LEU A 263 0.74 -0.41 -2.11
N ARG A 264 -0.13 0.09 -2.98
CA ARG A 264 0.10 0.11 -4.43
C ARG A 264 0.54 1.49 -4.87
N PHE A 265 1.76 1.59 -5.33
CA PHE A 265 2.23 2.82 -5.98
C PHE A 265 1.60 2.96 -7.37
N PHE A 266 1.41 4.19 -7.84
CA PHE A 266 0.71 4.50 -9.09
C PHE A 266 1.11 3.59 -10.25
N ASN A 267 0.13 2.97 -10.92
CA ASN A 267 0.25 2.08 -12.07
C ASN A 267 0.79 0.66 -11.81
N GLN A 268 0.86 0.21 -10.57
CA GLN A 268 1.27 -1.16 -10.28
C GLN A 268 0.09 -2.12 -10.19
N LYS A 269 0.34 -3.37 -10.59
CA LYS A 269 -0.65 -4.44 -10.53
C LYS A 269 -0.81 -4.94 -9.09
N LYS A 270 -1.98 -5.50 -8.77
CA LYS A 270 -2.23 -6.20 -7.51
C LYS A 270 -1.17 -7.28 -7.27
N GLY A 271 -0.67 -7.37 -6.03
CA GLY A 271 0.33 -8.35 -5.62
C GLY A 271 1.77 -8.04 -6.05
N SER A 272 2.04 -6.84 -6.62
CA SER A 272 3.41 -6.45 -6.97
C SER A 272 4.30 -6.25 -5.75
N PHE A 273 3.70 -5.86 -4.62
CA PHE A 273 4.37 -5.65 -3.32
C PHE A 273 3.50 -6.22 -2.20
N SER A 274 3.30 -7.54 -2.21
CA SER A 274 2.51 -8.24 -1.20
C SER A 274 3.02 -8.03 0.22
N ASP A 275 4.32 -7.79 0.35
CA ASP A 275 4.99 -7.59 1.63
C ASP A 275 4.85 -6.14 2.14
N GLU A 276 4.51 -5.18 1.26
CA GLU A 276 4.21 -3.79 1.61
C GLU A 276 2.72 -3.63 1.96
N ASN A 277 2.35 -4.12 3.15
CA ASN A 277 0.96 -4.16 3.59
C ASN A 277 0.83 -3.53 4.98
N THR A 278 -0.04 -2.51 5.11
CA THR A 278 -0.32 -1.85 6.40
C THR A 278 -0.85 -2.81 7.45
N GLY A 279 -1.40 -3.95 7.03
CA GLY A 279 -1.85 -5.02 7.92
C GLY A 279 -0.75 -5.64 8.75
N LEU A 280 0.48 -5.68 8.24
CA LEU A 280 1.64 -6.14 9.01
C LEU A 280 1.85 -5.25 10.24
N PHE A 281 1.80 -3.93 10.05
CA PHE A 281 1.93 -2.98 11.16
C PHE A 281 0.81 -3.14 12.19
N VAL A 282 -0.45 -3.22 11.72
CA VAL A 282 -1.62 -3.41 12.60
C VAL A 282 -1.47 -4.68 13.43
N ARG A 283 -1.09 -5.79 12.79
CA ARG A 283 -0.90 -7.09 13.42
C ARG A 283 0.18 -7.06 14.50
N GLU A 284 1.36 -6.55 14.15
CA GLU A 284 2.48 -6.51 15.10
C GLU A 284 2.21 -5.53 16.26
N LEU A 285 1.49 -4.43 16.02
CA LEU A 285 1.10 -3.51 17.08
C LEU A 285 0.11 -4.15 18.05
N ILE A 286 -0.95 -4.82 17.56
CA ILE A 286 -1.90 -5.55 18.41
C ILE A 286 -1.16 -6.57 19.26
N LYS A 287 -0.31 -7.40 18.62
CA LYS A 287 0.49 -8.41 19.30
C LYS A 287 1.36 -7.82 20.40
N ALA A 288 2.13 -6.79 20.10
CA ALA A 288 3.05 -6.16 21.05
C ALA A 288 2.32 -5.49 22.22
N ARG A 289 1.18 -4.86 21.95
CA ARG A 289 0.45 -4.11 22.99
C ARG A 289 -0.45 -4.96 23.88
N LEU A 290 -0.89 -6.12 23.41
CA LEU A 290 -1.70 -7.08 24.17
C LEU A 290 -0.87 -8.26 24.66
N ASP A 291 0.45 -8.25 24.44
CA ASP A 291 1.36 -9.21 25.04
C ASP A 291 1.28 -9.13 26.59
N GLY A 292 1.06 -10.27 27.21
CA GLY A 292 0.84 -10.35 28.66
C GLY A 292 -0.60 -10.13 29.13
N ASN A 293 -1.57 -9.84 28.24
CA ASN A 293 -2.99 -9.86 28.62
C ASN A 293 -3.45 -11.31 28.86
N PRO A 294 -3.89 -11.67 30.06
CA PRO A 294 -4.17 -13.07 30.43
C PRO A 294 -5.38 -13.68 29.69
N ASN A 295 -6.24 -12.85 29.13
CA ASN A 295 -7.46 -13.26 28.42
C ASN A 295 -7.39 -13.00 26.92
N PHE A 296 -6.18 -12.75 26.37
CA PHE A 296 -6.02 -12.48 24.95
C PHE A 296 -4.94 -13.38 24.34
N TYR A 297 -5.31 -14.10 23.30
CA TYR A 297 -4.42 -14.98 22.54
C TYR A 297 -4.48 -14.60 21.05
N MET A 298 -3.35 -14.29 20.45
CA MET A 298 -3.27 -14.02 19.03
C MET A 298 -2.55 -15.15 18.31
N THR A 299 -3.20 -15.72 17.31
CA THR A 299 -2.61 -16.74 16.44
C THR A 299 -2.34 -16.15 15.06
N ILE A 300 -1.12 -16.34 14.56
CA ILE A 300 -0.69 -15.93 13.22
C ILE A 300 -0.46 -17.19 12.40
N ASN A 301 -1.27 -17.40 11.37
CA ASN A 301 -1.07 -18.49 10.43
C ASN A 301 -0.06 -18.09 9.36
N PRO A 302 0.96 -18.92 9.07
CA PRO A 302 1.96 -18.64 8.02
C PRO A 302 1.38 -18.44 6.62
N THR A 303 0.19 -18.97 6.34
CA THR A 303 -0.51 -18.80 5.06
C THR A 303 -1.15 -17.42 4.89
N GLY A 304 -1.21 -16.61 5.96
CA GLY A 304 -1.96 -15.36 5.98
C GLY A 304 -3.48 -15.53 6.05
N LEU A 305 -3.97 -16.76 6.20
CA LEU A 305 -5.38 -17.08 6.36
C LEU A 305 -5.72 -17.22 7.86
N ILE A 306 -6.99 -17.15 8.21
CA ILE A 306 -7.48 -17.54 9.52
C ILE A 306 -7.73 -19.04 9.51
N TYR A 307 -7.24 -19.77 10.51
CA TYR A 307 -7.54 -21.18 10.70
C TYR A 307 -7.60 -21.54 12.18
N ALA A 308 -8.69 -22.17 12.58
CA ALA A 308 -8.88 -22.65 13.95
C ALA A 308 -9.67 -23.97 13.95
N THR A 309 -9.39 -24.81 14.91
CA THR A 309 -10.26 -25.95 15.25
C THR A 309 -11.09 -25.53 16.47
N ILE A 310 -12.40 -25.44 16.31
CA ILE A 310 -13.35 -24.92 17.30
C ILE A 310 -14.38 -26.01 17.55
N GLU A 311 -14.46 -26.52 18.77
CA GLU A 311 -15.37 -27.62 19.17
C GLU A 311 -15.35 -28.82 18.20
N GLY A 312 -14.16 -29.14 17.67
CA GLY A 312 -13.97 -30.21 16.70
C GLY A 312 -14.16 -29.85 15.24
N TYR A 313 -14.68 -28.66 14.93
CA TYR A 313 -14.88 -28.18 13.55
C TYR A 313 -13.69 -27.36 13.06
N HIS A 314 -13.28 -27.61 11.82
CA HIS A 314 -12.21 -26.85 11.14
C HIS A 314 -12.78 -25.62 10.48
N VAL A 315 -12.48 -24.46 11.05
CA VAL A 315 -12.95 -23.16 10.59
C VAL A 315 -11.84 -22.44 9.82
N LEU A 316 -12.11 -22.10 8.56
CA LEU A 316 -11.22 -21.31 7.72
C LEU A 316 -11.82 -19.91 7.50
N GLY A 317 -11.02 -18.88 7.69
CA GLY A 317 -11.38 -17.50 7.37
C GLY A 317 -10.51 -16.94 6.24
N ILE A 318 -11.15 -16.30 5.27
CA ILE A 318 -10.50 -15.64 4.13
C ILE A 318 -11.04 -14.23 3.96
N HIS A 319 -10.28 -13.33 3.30
CA HIS A 319 -10.87 -12.02 2.98
C HIS A 319 -12.10 -12.16 2.04
N GLY A 320 -12.08 -13.10 1.11
CA GLY A 320 -13.27 -13.41 0.29
C GLY A 320 -13.18 -13.00 -1.16
N GLU A 321 -11.98 -12.70 -1.68
CA GLU A 321 -11.73 -12.41 -3.10
C GLU A 321 -11.83 -13.68 -3.99
N VAL A 322 -12.87 -14.45 -3.79
CA VAL A 322 -13.15 -15.69 -4.53
C VAL A 322 -14.43 -15.56 -5.34
N ARG A 323 -14.52 -16.27 -6.48
CA ARG A 323 -15.71 -16.21 -7.34
C ARG A 323 -16.92 -16.87 -6.71
N ASN A 324 -16.70 -17.95 -5.98
CA ASN A 324 -17.74 -18.75 -5.36
C ASN A 324 -17.20 -19.39 -4.08
N MET A 325 -17.87 -19.15 -2.97
CA MET A 325 -17.44 -19.62 -1.65
C MET A 325 -17.55 -21.13 -1.48
N GLU A 326 -18.55 -21.77 -2.08
CA GLU A 326 -18.74 -23.21 -2.01
C GLU A 326 -17.57 -23.95 -2.69
N ASN A 327 -17.19 -23.48 -3.88
CA ASN A 327 -16.03 -24.03 -4.58
C ASN A 327 -14.74 -23.75 -3.82
N ALA A 328 -14.61 -22.54 -3.25
CA ALA A 328 -13.44 -22.20 -2.46
C ALA A 328 -13.26 -23.11 -1.24
N LEU A 329 -14.33 -23.49 -0.54
CA LEU A 329 -14.26 -24.46 0.56
C LEU A 329 -13.64 -25.78 0.10
N LYS A 330 -14.08 -26.32 -1.05
CA LYS A 330 -13.55 -27.55 -1.63
C LYS A 330 -12.09 -27.39 -2.06
N ASP A 331 -11.79 -26.31 -2.78
CA ASP A 331 -10.46 -26.03 -3.30
C ASP A 331 -9.42 -25.87 -2.18
N PHE A 332 -9.77 -25.17 -1.11
CA PHE A 332 -8.90 -25.01 0.06
C PHE A 332 -8.72 -26.34 0.80
N SER A 333 -9.78 -27.15 0.96
CA SER A 333 -9.67 -28.46 1.58
C SER A 333 -8.70 -29.37 0.83
N ILE A 334 -8.73 -29.33 -0.51
CA ILE A 334 -7.80 -30.07 -1.37
C ILE A 334 -6.39 -29.47 -1.28
N THR A 335 -6.26 -28.16 -1.41
CA THR A 335 -4.97 -27.47 -1.45
C THR A 335 -4.16 -27.69 -0.18
N TYR A 336 -4.82 -27.60 0.97
CA TYR A 336 -4.16 -27.74 2.28
C TYR A 336 -4.23 -29.17 2.85
N ASN A 337 -4.85 -30.11 2.10
CA ASN A 337 -5.05 -31.48 2.55
C ASN A 337 -5.63 -31.55 3.98
N THR A 338 -6.59 -30.68 4.26
CA THR A 338 -7.21 -30.50 5.56
C THR A 338 -8.72 -30.38 5.38
N PRO A 339 -9.55 -31.15 6.11
CA PRO A 339 -10.99 -30.99 6.05
C PRO A 339 -11.34 -29.57 6.55
N ILE A 340 -12.17 -28.86 5.80
CA ILE A 340 -12.73 -27.57 6.22
C ILE A 340 -14.22 -27.78 6.36
N ASP A 341 -14.74 -27.42 7.54
CA ASP A 341 -16.15 -27.58 7.86
C ASP A 341 -16.89 -26.26 7.69
N ILE A 342 -16.29 -25.17 8.11
CA ILE A 342 -16.87 -23.83 8.04
C ILE A 342 -15.91 -22.89 7.33
N LEU A 343 -16.37 -22.24 6.24
CA LEU A 343 -15.63 -21.19 5.54
C LEU A 343 -16.29 -19.84 5.78
N ILE A 344 -15.54 -18.90 6.34
CA ILE A 344 -16.02 -17.52 6.62
C ILE A 344 -15.26 -16.55 5.69
N GLY A 345 -15.99 -15.63 5.04
CA GLY A 345 -15.40 -14.63 4.14
C GLY A 345 -16.01 -13.24 4.30
N GLY A 346 -15.19 -12.19 4.12
CA GLY A 346 -15.57 -10.78 3.99
C GLY A 346 -15.72 -10.35 2.53
N HIS A 347 -15.24 -9.13 2.20
CA HIS A 347 -15.11 -8.55 0.85
C HIS A 347 -16.41 -8.30 0.07
N MET A 348 -17.40 -9.15 0.23
CA MET A 348 -18.64 -9.07 -0.56
C MET A 348 -19.64 -8.05 0.00
N HIS A 349 -19.35 -7.43 1.15
CA HIS A 349 -20.14 -6.42 1.85
C HIS A 349 -21.59 -6.81 2.13
N HIS A 350 -21.96 -8.10 2.00
CA HIS A 350 -23.31 -8.58 2.29
C HIS A 350 -23.28 -9.93 2.99
N TYR A 351 -24.26 -10.14 3.84
CA TYR A 351 -24.44 -11.43 4.51
C TYR A 351 -24.98 -12.49 3.53
N LYS A 352 -24.37 -13.67 3.55
CA LYS A 352 -24.90 -14.90 2.96
C LYS A 352 -24.44 -16.10 3.78
N GLY A 353 -25.36 -16.89 4.32
CA GLY A 353 -25.08 -18.21 4.92
C GLY A 353 -25.65 -19.31 4.03
N GLU A 354 -24.90 -20.38 3.81
CA GLU A 354 -25.30 -21.47 2.95
C GLU A 354 -24.66 -22.79 3.41
N THR A 355 -25.49 -23.85 3.52
CA THR A 355 -25.03 -25.22 3.76
C THR A 355 -24.63 -25.84 2.41
N VAL A 356 -23.38 -26.27 2.30
CA VAL A 356 -22.80 -26.80 1.05
C VAL A 356 -22.51 -28.30 1.09
N GLY A 357 -22.78 -28.94 2.20
CA GLY A 357 -22.63 -30.38 2.41
C GLY A 357 -23.06 -30.74 3.82
N VAL A 358 -22.95 -32.04 4.18
CA VAL A 358 -23.18 -32.47 5.56
C VAL A 358 -22.11 -31.83 6.45
N ASP A 359 -22.53 -31.08 7.41
CA ASP A 359 -21.66 -30.33 8.35
C ASP A 359 -20.64 -29.41 7.63
N LYS A 360 -21.00 -28.90 6.44
CA LYS A 360 -20.19 -27.97 5.67
C LYS A 360 -20.97 -26.70 5.39
N GLU A 361 -20.45 -25.59 5.91
CA GLU A 361 -21.12 -24.29 5.80
C GLU A 361 -20.19 -23.19 5.27
N VAL A 362 -20.77 -22.27 4.51
CA VAL A 362 -20.08 -21.05 4.06
C VAL A 362 -20.85 -19.84 4.54
N VAL A 363 -20.13 -18.87 5.11
CA VAL A 363 -20.69 -17.65 5.68
C VAL A 363 -19.97 -16.43 5.12
N ASN A 364 -20.69 -15.58 4.38
CA ASN A 364 -20.20 -14.25 4.05
C ASN A 364 -20.63 -13.26 5.13
N VAL A 365 -19.66 -12.49 5.61
CA VAL A 365 -19.88 -11.50 6.66
C VAL A 365 -20.29 -10.16 6.04
N PRO A 366 -21.28 -9.45 6.59
CA PRO A 366 -21.59 -8.10 6.16
C PRO A 366 -20.48 -7.14 6.58
N SER A 367 -20.32 -6.04 5.84
CA SER A 367 -19.26 -5.05 6.11
C SER A 367 -19.63 -4.12 7.27
N VAL A 368 -18.63 -3.65 8.01
CA VAL A 368 -18.78 -2.59 9.02
C VAL A 368 -19.09 -1.24 8.35
N ILE A 369 -18.47 -0.96 7.19
CA ILE A 369 -18.72 0.27 6.43
C ILE A 369 -20.16 0.36 5.88
N GLY A 370 -20.81 -0.77 5.62
CA GLY A 370 -22.16 -0.83 5.05
C GLY A 370 -22.18 -0.55 3.55
N ILE A 371 -23.25 0.11 3.08
CA ILE A 371 -23.43 0.42 1.65
C ILE A 371 -22.45 1.51 1.24
N ASP A 372 -21.59 1.20 0.27
CA ASP A 372 -20.70 2.14 -0.39
C ASP A 372 -20.93 2.17 -1.91
N GLY A 373 -20.19 3.01 -2.62
CA GLY A 373 -20.30 3.12 -4.08
C GLY A 373 -19.92 1.82 -4.81
N TYR A 374 -19.02 1.02 -4.23
CA TYR A 374 -18.62 -0.28 -4.81
C TYR A 374 -19.73 -1.32 -4.66
N ALA A 375 -20.30 -1.45 -3.47
CA ALA A 375 -21.44 -2.35 -3.21
C ALA A 375 -22.64 -2.03 -4.11
N ILE A 376 -22.92 -0.74 -4.33
CA ILE A 376 -23.99 -0.30 -5.27
C ILE A 376 -23.69 -0.77 -6.70
N SER A 377 -22.44 -0.62 -7.16
CA SER A 377 -22.03 -1.03 -8.52
C SER A 377 -22.17 -2.54 -8.75
N LEU A 378 -22.10 -3.34 -7.69
CA LEU A 378 -22.27 -4.79 -7.73
C LEU A 378 -23.72 -5.25 -7.48
N ASN A 379 -24.64 -4.32 -7.18
CA ASN A 379 -26.01 -4.63 -6.70
C ASN A 379 -26.02 -5.54 -5.46
N LYS A 380 -25.03 -5.43 -4.60
CA LYS A 380 -24.85 -6.21 -3.37
C LYS A 380 -24.81 -5.28 -2.17
N THR A 381 -25.97 -4.84 -1.75
CA THR A 381 -26.09 -3.88 -0.67
C THR A 381 -26.67 -4.53 0.59
N SER A 382 -26.07 -4.24 1.74
CA SER A 382 -26.60 -4.63 3.04
C SER A 382 -26.43 -3.51 4.06
N ARG A 383 -27.14 -3.60 5.17
CA ARG A 383 -26.87 -2.74 6.32
C ARG A 383 -25.50 -3.05 6.91
N PRO A 384 -24.84 -2.07 7.55
CA PRO A 384 -23.64 -2.32 8.32
C PRO A 384 -23.87 -3.42 9.35
N GLY A 385 -22.89 -4.30 9.50
CA GLY A 385 -23.07 -5.42 10.43
C GLY A 385 -21.82 -6.28 10.63
N ALA A 386 -22.01 -7.31 11.46
CA ALA A 386 -21.07 -8.39 11.70
C ALA A 386 -21.87 -9.68 11.95
N THR A 387 -21.17 -10.80 11.93
CA THR A 387 -21.76 -12.13 12.22
C THR A 387 -21.18 -12.69 13.49
N PHE A 388 -22.04 -13.15 14.38
CA PHE A 388 -21.65 -13.87 15.59
C PHE A 388 -22.28 -15.26 15.52
N LEU A 389 -21.43 -16.29 15.63
CA LEU A 389 -21.82 -17.70 15.59
C LEU A 389 -21.54 -18.35 16.94
N VAL A 390 -22.35 -19.34 17.31
CA VAL A 390 -22.05 -20.27 18.38
C VAL A 390 -21.81 -21.63 17.74
N ILE A 391 -20.65 -22.20 17.98
CA ILE A 391 -20.27 -23.54 17.50
C ILE A 391 -20.31 -24.49 18.68
N GLU A 392 -21.02 -25.62 18.52
CA GLU A 392 -21.16 -26.66 19.54
C GLU A 392 -20.58 -27.98 19.03
N GLU A 393 -19.98 -28.74 19.95
CA GLU A 393 -19.43 -30.07 19.67
C GLU A 393 -20.55 -30.99 19.18
N GLY A 394 -20.35 -31.60 17.99
CA GLY A 394 -21.29 -32.52 17.37
C GLY A 394 -22.49 -31.85 16.66
N GLU A 395 -22.69 -30.54 16.77
CA GLU A 395 -23.80 -29.82 16.14
C GLU A 395 -23.35 -28.76 15.12
N GLY A 396 -22.06 -28.34 15.14
CA GLY A 396 -21.56 -27.28 14.28
C GLY A 396 -22.08 -25.89 14.65
N ILE A 397 -22.51 -25.09 13.69
CA ILE A 397 -23.11 -23.77 13.94
C ILE A 397 -24.53 -23.98 14.50
N SER A 398 -24.68 -23.88 15.81
CA SER A 398 -25.97 -24.05 16.50
C SER A 398 -26.79 -22.77 16.58
N ILE A 399 -26.12 -21.60 16.69
CA ILE A 399 -26.77 -20.29 16.77
C ILE A 399 -26.03 -19.30 15.89
N GLU A 400 -26.81 -18.45 15.22
CA GLU A 400 -26.30 -17.33 14.45
C GLU A 400 -27.00 -16.03 14.83
N TYR A 401 -26.21 -15.01 15.16
CA TYR A 401 -26.64 -13.64 15.39
C TYR A 401 -26.17 -12.73 14.24
N LYS A 402 -27.11 -12.12 13.55
CA LYS A 402 -26.84 -11.05 12.56
C LYS A 402 -26.79 -9.72 13.29
N ILE A 403 -25.61 -9.29 13.66
CA ILE A 403 -25.41 -8.03 14.37
C ILE A 403 -25.55 -6.88 13.38
N LYS A 404 -26.50 -5.96 13.61
CA LYS A 404 -26.68 -4.73 12.82
C LYS A 404 -26.06 -3.55 13.56
N LEU A 405 -25.29 -2.72 12.84
CA LEU A 405 -24.52 -1.59 13.34
C LEU A 405 -25.12 -0.25 12.92
#